data_932bff673aad9120dc80bdc70fb726c3
#
_entry.id   932bff673aad9120dc80bdc70fb726c3
#
_cell.length_a   1.000
_cell.length_b   1.000
_cell.length_c   1.000
_cell.angle_alpha   90.00
_cell.angle_beta   90.00
_cell.angle_gamma   90.00
#
_symmetry.space_group_name_H-M   'P 1'
#
loop_
_entity.id
_entity.type
_entity.pdbx_description
1 polymer ?
#
loop_
_entity_poly.entity_id
_entity_poly.type
_entity_poly.pdbx_seq_one_letter_code
_entity_poly.pdbx_strand_id
1 'polypeptide(L)'
;MVRLLISTGEVSGDLQGSLLIAALHRQAALRGIDLEVLALGGQRMRAAGAELLADTAPMGAIGLWEALPLVVPTLKLQARVDRLLGQRPPDGVVLIDYMGANVRLGNSLRRRLPHIPITYYIAPQEWAWRIGDGGTTELLKFTDRILAIFPAEAEFYERMGAEVTWVGHPLLDTVLSRPERAEARAQLGLPDQGKLLLLLPASRPQELRYLMPVLVEAALRLQQRDPSLDVMVPAGLERFEQPLREALAAAGVRLSLIHISEPTRLSVI
;
A
#
# COMPACT_ATOMS: atom_id res chain seq x y z
N MET A 1 16.08 16.32 -17.81
CA MET A 1 15.39 16.00 -16.54
C MET A 1 13.98 15.59 -16.87
N VAL A 2 13.54 14.43 -16.40
CA VAL A 2 12.16 13.92 -16.51
C VAL A 2 11.54 14.01 -15.13
N ARG A 3 10.33 14.54 -15.02
CA ARG A 3 9.60 14.68 -13.75
C ARG A 3 8.37 13.80 -13.73
N LEU A 4 8.25 12.92 -12.74
CA LEU A 4 7.08 12.08 -12.54
C LEU A 4 6.33 12.47 -11.28
N LEU A 5 5.00 12.44 -11.33
CA LEU A 5 4.14 12.51 -10.15
C LEU A 5 3.63 11.11 -9.83
N ILE A 6 3.84 10.65 -8.58
CA ILE A 6 3.31 9.37 -8.10
C ILE A 6 2.38 9.65 -6.93
N SER A 7 1.15 9.13 -6.99
CA SER A 7 0.11 9.41 -5.99
C SER A 7 -0.52 8.15 -5.43
N THR A 8 -0.62 8.10 -4.12
CA THR A 8 -1.41 7.13 -3.34
C THR A 8 -1.99 7.78 -2.09
N GLY A 9 -2.95 7.15 -1.44
CA GLY A 9 -3.56 7.62 -0.20
C GLY A 9 -3.62 6.57 0.91
N GLU A 10 -2.85 5.47 0.77
CA GLU A 10 -2.85 4.36 1.72
C GLU A 10 -1.43 3.87 2.04
N VAL A 11 -1.29 3.22 3.20
CA VAL A 11 -0.01 2.66 3.67
C VAL A 11 0.51 1.56 2.72
N SER A 12 -0.40 0.74 2.17
CA SER A 12 -0.07 -0.26 1.15
C SER A 12 0.46 0.38 -0.12
N GLY A 13 -0.20 1.45 -0.57
CA GLY A 13 0.22 2.21 -1.75
C GLY A 13 1.57 2.92 -1.54
N ASP A 14 1.88 3.41 -0.32
CA ASP A 14 3.19 3.97 0.01
C ASP A 14 4.31 2.92 -0.14
N LEU A 15 4.06 1.68 0.28
CA LEU A 15 5.00 0.58 0.06
C LEU A 15 5.19 0.30 -1.44
N GLN A 16 4.09 0.14 -2.20
CA GLN A 16 4.17 -0.14 -3.63
C GLN A 16 4.82 1.02 -4.41
N GLY A 17 4.47 2.25 -4.05
CA GLY A 17 5.09 3.46 -4.60
C GLY A 17 6.58 3.52 -4.33
N SER A 18 7.03 3.15 -3.13
CA SER A 18 8.45 3.13 -2.80
C SER A 18 9.24 2.11 -3.62
N LEU A 19 8.70 0.92 -3.84
CA LEU A 19 9.31 -0.10 -4.69
C LEU A 19 9.40 0.37 -6.15
N LEU A 20 8.33 0.99 -6.66
CA LEU A 20 8.30 1.57 -8.00
C LEU A 20 9.34 2.68 -8.14
N ILE A 21 9.43 3.62 -7.20
CA ILE A 21 10.37 4.74 -7.21
C ILE A 21 11.81 4.23 -7.23
N ALA A 22 12.14 3.27 -6.37
CA ALA A 22 13.46 2.66 -6.35
C ALA A 22 13.82 1.99 -7.69
N ALA A 23 12.86 1.30 -8.32
CA ALA A 23 13.05 0.70 -9.63
C ALA A 23 13.22 1.76 -10.73
N LEU A 24 12.43 2.83 -10.70
CA LEU A 24 12.54 3.94 -11.65
C LEU A 24 13.89 4.64 -11.56
N HIS A 25 14.40 4.93 -10.37
CA HIS A 25 15.74 5.51 -10.20
C HIS A 25 16.84 4.59 -10.73
N ARG A 26 16.77 3.27 -10.45
CA ARG A 26 17.73 2.30 -11.02
C ARG A 26 17.69 2.31 -12.56
N GLN A 27 16.50 2.31 -13.14
CA GLN A 27 16.34 2.30 -14.60
C GLN A 27 16.73 3.64 -15.24
N ALA A 28 16.48 4.75 -14.59
CA ALA A 28 16.89 6.07 -15.03
C ALA A 28 18.42 6.19 -15.05
N ALA A 29 19.09 5.74 -13.99
CA ALA A 29 20.55 5.73 -13.90
C ALA A 29 21.19 4.90 -15.03
N LEU A 30 20.66 3.69 -15.30
CA LEU A 30 21.14 2.83 -16.40
C LEU A 30 20.98 3.46 -17.79
N ARG A 31 20.02 4.39 -17.96
CA ARG A 31 19.74 5.07 -19.23
C ARG A 31 20.29 6.48 -19.31
N GLY A 32 21.02 6.94 -18.28
CA GLY A 32 21.51 8.31 -18.20
C GLY A 32 20.40 9.37 -18.16
N ILE A 33 19.23 9.01 -17.62
CA ILE A 33 18.08 9.92 -17.48
C ILE A 33 18.14 10.59 -16.11
N ASP A 34 18.12 11.91 -16.09
CA ASP A 34 17.95 12.71 -14.88
C ASP A 34 16.45 12.66 -14.49
N LEU A 35 16.13 11.96 -13.39
CA LEU A 35 14.76 11.70 -12.95
C LEU A 35 14.45 12.40 -11.63
N GLU A 36 13.42 13.22 -11.65
CA GLU A 36 12.77 13.81 -10.47
C GLU A 36 11.44 13.11 -10.21
N VAL A 37 11.21 12.68 -8.97
CA VAL A 37 9.92 12.08 -8.56
C VAL A 37 9.27 12.95 -7.50
N LEU A 38 8.09 13.47 -7.81
CA LEU A 38 7.18 14.14 -6.88
C LEU A 38 6.20 13.11 -6.34
N ALA A 39 5.92 13.12 -5.04
CA ALA A 39 5.04 12.12 -4.44
C ALA A 39 3.93 12.71 -3.58
N LEU A 40 2.74 12.14 -3.73
CA LEU A 40 1.66 12.14 -2.75
C LEU A 40 1.60 10.73 -2.17
N GLY A 41 2.09 10.55 -0.96
CA GLY A 41 2.29 9.21 -0.38
C GLY A 41 2.79 9.31 1.05
N GLY A 42 3.73 8.47 1.44
CA GLY A 42 4.26 8.45 2.80
C GLY A 42 5.79 8.45 2.87
N GLN A 43 6.29 8.12 4.04
CA GLN A 43 7.73 8.19 4.34
C GLN A 43 8.56 7.16 3.57
N ARG A 44 7.95 6.04 3.14
CA ARG A 44 8.65 5.03 2.33
C ARG A 44 8.97 5.55 0.93
N MET A 45 8.01 6.25 0.30
CA MET A 45 8.26 6.90 -0.99
C MET A 45 9.33 7.99 -0.87
N ARG A 46 9.33 8.77 0.24
CA ARG A 46 10.40 9.73 0.52
C ARG A 46 11.76 9.04 0.66
N ALA A 47 11.84 7.97 1.44
CA ALA A 47 13.07 7.21 1.63
C ALA A 47 13.59 6.57 0.34
N ALA A 48 12.69 6.27 -0.61
CA ALA A 48 13.04 5.77 -1.94
C ALA A 48 13.52 6.86 -2.92
N GLY A 49 13.58 8.12 -2.51
CA GLY A 49 14.13 9.23 -3.29
C GLY A 49 13.10 10.19 -3.90
N ALA A 50 11.82 10.13 -3.48
CA ALA A 50 10.83 11.10 -3.94
C ALA A 50 10.81 12.39 -3.09
N GLU A 51 10.54 13.52 -3.72
CA GLU A 51 10.11 14.74 -3.04
C GLU A 51 8.66 14.61 -2.60
N LEU A 52 8.42 14.51 -1.29
CA LEU A 52 7.07 14.36 -0.76
C LEU A 52 6.35 15.70 -0.73
N LEU A 53 5.36 15.89 -1.59
CA LEU A 53 4.52 17.09 -1.63
C LEU A 53 3.52 17.11 -0.46
N ALA A 54 3.03 15.93 -0.07
CA ALA A 54 2.19 15.74 1.10
C ALA A 54 2.22 14.28 1.57
N ASP A 55 2.12 14.10 2.90
CA ASP A 55 1.93 12.78 3.51
C ASP A 55 0.44 12.42 3.45
N THR A 56 0.08 11.57 2.49
CA THR A 56 -1.29 11.10 2.26
C THR A 56 -1.52 9.67 2.74
N ALA A 57 -0.47 8.94 3.10
CA ALA A 57 -0.56 7.55 3.53
C ALA A 57 -1.49 7.34 4.76
N PRO A 58 -1.56 8.25 5.75
CA PRO A 58 -2.50 8.13 6.86
C PRO A 58 -3.96 8.46 6.52
N MET A 59 -4.24 8.99 5.32
CA MET A 59 -5.57 9.49 4.93
C MET A 59 -6.53 8.39 4.49
N GLY A 60 -6.07 7.14 4.36
CA GLY A 60 -6.92 5.99 4.04
C GLY A 60 -7.97 5.77 5.13
N ALA A 61 -9.21 6.19 4.87
CA ALA A 61 -10.37 5.98 5.76
C ALA A 61 -11.26 4.87 5.22
N ILE A 62 -11.76 4.05 6.14
CA ILE A 62 -12.80 3.06 5.84
C ILE A 62 -14.12 3.59 6.40
N GLY A 63 -15.09 3.76 5.52
CA GLY A 63 -16.43 4.17 5.89
C GLY A 63 -16.70 5.67 5.70
N LEU A 64 -17.98 5.97 5.53
CA LEU A 64 -18.46 7.32 5.19
C LEU A 64 -18.28 8.30 6.35
N TRP A 65 -18.52 7.84 7.58
CA TRP A 65 -18.46 8.67 8.77
C TRP A 65 -17.04 9.04 9.18
N GLU A 66 -16.10 8.10 9.00
CA GLU A 66 -14.67 8.29 9.25
C GLU A 66 -14.03 9.22 8.20
N ALA A 67 -14.60 9.29 7.00
CA ALA A 67 -14.10 10.15 5.93
C ALA A 67 -14.54 11.62 6.09
N LEU A 68 -15.67 11.90 6.77
CA LEU A 68 -16.22 13.25 6.90
C LEU A 68 -15.23 14.30 7.46
N PRO A 69 -14.47 14.04 8.54
CA PRO A 69 -13.50 14.99 9.06
C PRO A 69 -12.34 15.29 8.10
N LEU A 70 -12.07 14.36 7.15
CA LEU A 70 -10.96 14.46 6.19
C LEU A 70 -11.33 15.24 4.93
N VAL A 71 -12.59 15.57 4.70
CA VAL A 71 -13.06 16.25 3.47
C VAL A 71 -12.38 17.62 3.30
N VAL A 72 -12.44 18.48 4.32
CA VAL A 72 -11.86 19.83 4.23
C VAL A 72 -10.33 19.80 4.14
N PRO A 73 -9.60 19.02 4.98
CA PRO A 73 -8.16 18.83 4.80
C PRO A 73 -7.79 18.32 3.40
N THR A 74 -8.53 17.34 2.86
CA THR A 74 -8.29 16.80 1.53
C THR A 74 -8.46 17.86 0.43
N LEU A 75 -9.51 18.69 0.51
CA LEU A 75 -9.74 19.76 -0.46
C LEU A 75 -8.64 20.83 -0.41
N LYS A 76 -8.20 21.22 0.80
CA LYS A 76 -7.08 22.18 0.96
C LYS A 76 -5.78 21.61 0.42
N LEU A 77 -5.51 20.32 0.68
CA LEU A 77 -4.37 19.62 0.14
C LEU A 77 -4.41 19.60 -1.39
N GLN A 78 -5.55 19.23 -1.97
CA GLN A 78 -5.70 19.18 -3.41
C GLN A 78 -5.48 20.56 -4.07
N ALA A 79 -6.03 21.64 -3.49
CA ALA A 79 -5.79 22.99 -4.00
C ALA A 79 -4.31 23.41 -3.92
N ARG A 80 -3.60 22.96 -2.88
CA ARG A 80 -2.15 23.18 -2.74
C ARG A 80 -1.37 22.38 -3.80
N VAL A 81 -1.69 21.12 -3.98
CA VAL A 81 -1.07 20.23 -4.98
C VAL A 81 -1.31 20.78 -6.38
N ASP A 82 -2.52 21.16 -6.71
CA ASP A 82 -2.88 21.77 -7.99
C ASP A 82 -2.05 23.01 -8.31
N ARG A 83 -1.78 23.85 -7.29
CA ARG A 83 -0.93 25.03 -7.45
C ARG A 83 0.53 24.66 -7.69
N LEU A 84 1.05 23.69 -6.94
CA LEU A 84 2.44 23.21 -7.11
C LEU A 84 2.66 22.59 -8.49
N LEU A 85 1.71 21.76 -8.94
CA LEU A 85 1.77 21.14 -10.27
C LEU A 85 1.59 22.14 -11.41
N GLY A 86 0.90 23.26 -11.17
CA GLY A 86 0.84 24.37 -12.11
C GLY A 86 2.17 25.11 -12.28
N GLN A 87 3.01 25.11 -11.24
CA GLN A 87 4.35 25.72 -11.27
C GLN A 87 5.43 24.73 -11.76
N ARG A 88 5.26 23.46 -11.44
CA ARG A 88 6.20 22.37 -11.77
C ARG A 88 5.41 21.20 -12.38
N PRO A 89 4.94 21.32 -13.64
CA PRO A 89 4.16 20.27 -14.27
C PRO A 89 5.01 18.99 -14.42
N PRO A 90 4.41 17.80 -14.15
CA PRO A 90 5.08 16.54 -14.41
C PRO A 90 5.03 16.19 -15.89
N ASP A 91 5.99 15.38 -16.36
CA ASP A 91 6.00 14.81 -17.70
C ASP A 91 5.14 13.52 -17.77
N GLY A 92 4.81 12.94 -16.63
CA GLY A 92 3.94 11.77 -16.51
C GLY A 92 3.43 11.58 -15.10
N VAL A 93 2.32 10.87 -14.97
CA VAL A 93 1.65 10.63 -13.68
C VAL A 93 1.41 9.14 -13.49
N VAL A 94 1.67 8.64 -12.28
CA VAL A 94 1.31 7.29 -11.86
C VAL A 94 0.39 7.38 -10.64
N LEU A 95 -0.81 6.86 -10.78
CA LEU A 95 -1.79 6.75 -9.71
C LEU A 95 -1.79 5.31 -9.18
N ILE A 96 -1.65 5.14 -7.88
CA ILE A 96 -1.57 3.81 -7.26
C ILE A 96 -2.77 3.63 -6.35
N ASP A 97 -3.59 2.58 -6.61
CA ASP A 97 -4.74 2.21 -5.78
C ASP A 97 -5.62 3.42 -5.40
N TYR A 98 -6.22 3.44 -4.23
CA TYR A 98 -6.90 4.57 -3.58
C TYR A 98 -7.81 5.43 -4.49
N MET A 99 -8.98 4.89 -4.78
CA MET A 99 -9.92 5.46 -5.76
C MET A 99 -10.32 6.92 -5.47
N GLY A 100 -10.69 7.24 -4.23
CA GLY A 100 -11.32 8.53 -3.90
C GLY A 100 -10.51 9.76 -4.27
N ALA A 101 -9.28 9.88 -3.77
CA ALA A 101 -8.44 11.04 -4.03
C ALA A 101 -7.79 10.97 -5.42
N ASN A 102 -7.40 9.76 -5.87
CA ASN A 102 -6.76 9.58 -7.17
C ASN A 102 -7.71 9.87 -8.35
N VAL A 103 -8.99 9.52 -8.23
CA VAL A 103 -9.99 9.88 -9.26
C VAL A 103 -10.16 11.40 -9.37
N ARG A 104 -10.21 12.11 -8.22
CA ARG A 104 -10.27 13.59 -8.24
C ARG A 104 -9.01 14.21 -8.84
N LEU A 105 -7.84 13.69 -8.45
CA LEU A 105 -6.55 14.16 -8.98
C LEU A 105 -6.45 13.90 -10.47
N GLY A 106 -6.76 12.69 -10.93
CA GLY A 106 -6.74 12.30 -12.34
C GLY A 106 -7.65 13.18 -13.21
N ASN A 107 -8.88 13.40 -12.75
CA ASN A 107 -9.82 14.31 -13.43
C ASN A 107 -9.33 15.77 -13.45
N SER A 108 -8.73 16.26 -12.38
CA SER A 108 -8.13 17.60 -12.32
C SER A 108 -6.96 17.74 -13.29
N LEU A 109 -6.06 16.76 -13.29
CA LEU A 109 -4.90 16.72 -14.17
C LEU A 109 -5.32 16.64 -15.64
N ARG A 110 -6.25 15.76 -15.99
CA ARG A 110 -6.74 15.61 -17.38
C ARG A 110 -7.34 16.90 -17.92
N ARG A 111 -8.06 17.68 -17.10
CA ARG A 111 -8.60 18.99 -17.52
C ARG A 111 -7.54 20.06 -17.69
N ARG A 112 -6.51 20.09 -16.83
CA ARG A 112 -5.49 21.16 -16.82
C ARG A 112 -4.29 20.87 -17.71
N LEU A 113 -3.94 19.61 -17.81
CA LEU A 113 -2.75 19.11 -18.50
C LEU A 113 -3.16 17.93 -19.41
N PRO A 114 -3.97 18.18 -20.46
CA PRO A 114 -4.62 17.13 -21.24
C PRO A 114 -3.66 16.18 -21.96
N HIS A 115 -2.43 16.61 -22.21
CA HIS A 115 -1.43 15.85 -22.96
C HIS A 115 -0.48 15.02 -22.06
N ILE A 116 -0.56 15.16 -20.74
CA ILE A 116 0.31 14.40 -19.85
C ILE A 116 -0.20 12.96 -19.74
N PRO A 117 0.65 11.93 -19.97
CA PRO A 117 0.28 10.54 -19.80
C PRO A 117 -0.03 10.24 -18.33
N ILE A 118 -1.19 9.62 -18.11
CA ILE A 118 -1.64 9.17 -16.79
C ILE A 118 -1.74 7.65 -16.80
N THR A 119 -0.91 7.02 -16.00
CA THR A 119 -0.89 5.57 -15.81
C THR A 119 -1.54 5.22 -14.47
N TYR A 120 -2.43 4.25 -14.45
CA TYR A 120 -2.94 3.67 -13.22
C TYR A 120 -2.19 2.37 -12.92
N TYR A 121 -1.50 2.30 -11.81
CA TYR A 121 -0.76 1.13 -11.35
C TYR A 121 -1.49 0.54 -10.14
N ILE A 122 -1.79 -0.76 -10.17
CA ILE A 122 -2.62 -1.43 -9.17
C ILE A 122 -3.97 -0.74 -9.12
N ALA A 123 -4.77 -0.95 -10.17
CA ALA A 123 -6.09 -0.33 -10.25
C ALA A 123 -7.04 -0.87 -9.17
N PRO A 124 -8.06 -0.10 -8.77
CA PRO A 124 -9.02 -0.50 -7.75
C PRO A 124 -9.63 -1.87 -8.04
N GLN A 125 -9.85 -2.67 -6.99
CA GLN A 125 -10.26 -4.09 -7.13
C GLN A 125 -11.75 -4.27 -7.49
N GLU A 126 -12.31 -3.41 -8.34
CA GLU A 126 -13.69 -3.55 -8.85
C GLU A 126 -13.87 -4.81 -9.71
N TRP A 127 -12.79 -5.39 -10.19
CA TRP A 127 -12.78 -6.67 -10.88
C TRP A 127 -13.11 -7.86 -9.97
N ALA A 128 -12.80 -7.76 -8.67
CA ALA A 128 -13.08 -8.79 -7.68
C ALA A 128 -14.43 -8.57 -6.98
N TRP A 129 -14.78 -7.32 -6.74
CA TRP A 129 -16.03 -6.98 -6.04
C TRP A 129 -16.55 -5.62 -6.52
N ARG A 130 -17.75 -5.62 -7.11
CA ARG A 130 -18.30 -4.48 -7.81
C ARG A 130 -19.52 -3.91 -7.09
N ILE A 131 -19.48 -2.60 -6.80
CA ILE A 131 -20.65 -1.84 -6.38
C ILE A 131 -20.99 -0.84 -7.51
N GLY A 132 -21.74 -1.30 -8.52
CA GLY A 132 -22.07 -0.48 -9.68
C GLY A 132 -20.90 -0.27 -10.65
N ASP A 133 -21.09 0.54 -11.67
CA ASP A 133 -20.12 0.75 -12.77
C ASP A 133 -19.42 2.12 -12.70
N GLY A 134 -19.79 2.94 -11.72
CA GLY A 134 -19.40 4.34 -11.69
C GLY A 134 -17.90 4.59 -11.50
N GLY A 135 -17.26 3.79 -10.69
CA GLY A 135 -15.84 3.97 -10.35
C GLY A 135 -14.90 3.65 -11.49
N THR A 136 -15.07 2.48 -12.11
CA THR A 136 -14.27 2.06 -13.27
C THR A 136 -14.48 3.01 -14.44
N THR A 137 -15.73 3.36 -14.76
CA THR A 137 -16.05 4.28 -15.85
C THR A 137 -15.41 5.64 -15.65
N GLU A 138 -15.40 6.15 -14.43
CA GLU A 138 -14.78 7.43 -14.12
C GLU A 138 -13.24 7.38 -14.22
N LEU A 139 -12.63 6.29 -13.76
CA LEU A 139 -11.19 6.06 -13.86
C LEU A 139 -10.74 6.05 -15.34
N LEU A 140 -11.48 5.38 -16.21
CA LEU A 140 -11.14 5.26 -17.63
C LEU A 140 -11.18 6.58 -18.39
N LYS A 141 -11.92 7.60 -17.91
CA LYS A 141 -11.99 8.91 -18.58
C LYS A 141 -10.67 9.67 -18.57
N PHE A 142 -9.81 9.43 -17.60
CA PHE A 142 -8.56 10.17 -17.46
C PHE A 142 -7.31 9.31 -17.58
N THR A 143 -7.44 7.99 -17.52
CA THR A 143 -6.31 7.06 -17.55
C THR A 143 -5.97 6.68 -19.00
N ASP A 144 -4.69 6.80 -19.37
CA ASP A 144 -4.20 6.38 -20.69
C ASP A 144 -3.77 4.92 -20.70
N ARG A 145 -3.24 4.42 -19.56
CA ARG A 145 -2.75 3.03 -19.44
C ARG A 145 -2.96 2.49 -18.03
N ILE A 146 -3.29 1.21 -17.95
CA ILE A 146 -3.37 0.46 -16.69
C ILE A 146 -2.23 -0.55 -16.62
N LEU A 147 -1.48 -0.53 -15.51
CA LEU A 147 -0.49 -1.54 -15.18
C LEU A 147 -1.10 -2.50 -14.16
N ALA A 148 -1.63 -3.61 -14.65
CA ALA A 148 -2.33 -4.60 -13.84
C ALA A 148 -1.35 -5.57 -13.17
N ILE A 149 -1.62 -5.92 -11.91
CA ILE A 149 -0.79 -6.87 -11.14
C ILE A 149 -1.34 -8.29 -11.14
N PHE A 150 -2.64 -8.46 -11.48
CA PHE A 150 -3.28 -9.75 -11.61
C PHE A 150 -3.81 -9.98 -13.02
N PRO A 151 -3.78 -11.24 -13.53
CA PRO A 151 -4.38 -11.56 -14.85
C PRO A 151 -5.86 -11.19 -14.93
N ALA A 152 -6.64 -11.50 -13.89
CA ALA A 152 -8.08 -11.19 -13.85
C ALA A 152 -8.35 -9.67 -13.84
N GLU A 153 -7.48 -8.88 -13.23
CA GLU A 153 -7.52 -7.42 -13.31
C GLU A 153 -7.31 -6.95 -14.74
N ALA A 154 -6.28 -7.48 -15.42
CA ALA A 154 -5.98 -7.14 -16.80
C ALA A 154 -7.17 -7.45 -17.72
N GLU A 155 -7.70 -8.68 -17.67
CA GLU A 155 -8.85 -9.08 -18.45
C GLU A 155 -10.10 -8.21 -18.20
N PHE A 156 -10.31 -7.80 -16.96
CA PHE A 156 -11.44 -6.94 -16.60
C PHE A 156 -11.33 -5.57 -17.26
N TYR A 157 -10.19 -4.89 -17.10
CA TYR A 157 -10.01 -3.55 -17.65
C TYR A 157 -9.88 -3.54 -19.17
N GLU A 158 -9.32 -4.58 -19.79
CA GLU A 158 -9.31 -4.76 -21.24
C GLU A 158 -10.74 -4.87 -21.81
N ARG A 159 -11.61 -5.66 -21.15
CA ARG A 159 -13.04 -5.75 -21.54
C ARG A 159 -13.78 -4.43 -21.41
N MET A 160 -13.32 -3.55 -20.52
CA MET A 160 -13.86 -2.19 -20.36
C MET A 160 -13.27 -1.17 -21.36
N GLY A 161 -12.38 -1.63 -22.26
CA GLY A 161 -11.78 -0.81 -23.32
C GLY A 161 -10.52 -0.04 -22.91
N ALA A 162 -9.88 -0.38 -21.78
CA ALA A 162 -8.63 0.23 -21.35
C ALA A 162 -7.43 -0.34 -22.12
N GLU A 163 -6.39 0.48 -22.31
CA GLU A 163 -5.05 -0.02 -22.64
C GLU A 163 -4.40 -0.61 -21.40
N VAL A 164 -4.18 -1.92 -21.37
CA VAL A 164 -3.68 -2.63 -20.19
C VAL A 164 -2.34 -3.31 -20.47
N THR A 165 -1.47 -3.31 -19.50
CA THR A 165 -0.25 -4.14 -19.48
C THR A 165 -0.23 -4.93 -18.16
N TRP A 166 -0.25 -6.26 -18.25
CA TRP A 166 -0.03 -7.09 -17.07
C TRP A 166 1.45 -7.12 -16.71
N VAL A 167 1.79 -6.58 -15.54
CA VAL A 167 3.19 -6.43 -15.07
C VAL A 167 3.58 -7.41 -13.96
N GLY A 168 2.60 -8.17 -13.43
CA GLY A 168 2.81 -9.06 -12.28
C GLY A 168 2.81 -8.32 -10.94
N HIS A 169 2.76 -9.09 -9.85
CA HIS A 169 2.63 -8.53 -8.51
C HIS A 169 4.00 -8.09 -7.94
N PRO A 170 4.19 -6.82 -7.56
CA PRO A 170 5.50 -6.28 -7.16
C PRO A 170 6.08 -6.91 -5.89
N LEU A 171 5.24 -7.49 -5.02
CA LEU A 171 5.70 -8.20 -3.84
C LEU A 171 6.39 -9.53 -4.13
N LEU A 172 6.28 -10.06 -5.36
CA LEU A 172 6.97 -11.30 -5.71
C LEU A 172 8.48 -11.18 -5.54
N ASP A 173 9.08 -10.08 -6.00
CA ASP A 173 10.51 -9.85 -5.85
C ASP A 173 10.93 -9.84 -4.37
N THR A 174 10.10 -9.24 -3.52
CA THR A 174 10.31 -9.21 -2.07
C THR A 174 10.17 -10.61 -1.45
N VAL A 175 9.19 -11.40 -1.90
CA VAL A 175 8.96 -12.77 -1.38
C VAL A 175 10.07 -13.71 -1.82
N LEU A 176 10.52 -13.62 -3.08
CA LEU A 176 11.58 -14.46 -3.63
C LEU A 176 12.96 -14.21 -2.97
N SER A 177 13.17 -13.04 -2.39
CA SER A 177 14.41 -12.70 -1.66
C SER A 177 14.37 -13.03 -0.16
N ARG A 178 13.32 -13.71 0.33
CA ARG A 178 13.16 -14.06 1.75
C ARG A 178 14.03 -15.24 2.16
N PRO A 179 14.45 -15.30 3.44
CA PRO A 179 15.18 -16.44 3.96
C PRO A 179 14.34 -17.72 3.89
N GLU A 180 15.01 -18.84 3.79
CA GLU A 180 14.40 -20.16 3.90
C GLU A 180 13.73 -20.37 5.26
N ARG A 181 12.77 -21.28 5.33
CA ARG A 181 11.94 -21.51 6.54
C ARG A 181 12.76 -21.69 7.82
N ALA A 182 13.81 -22.51 7.77
CA ALA A 182 14.65 -22.81 8.93
C ALA A 182 15.38 -21.54 9.44
N GLU A 183 15.95 -20.78 8.51
CA GLU A 183 16.62 -19.52 8.80
C GLU A 183 15.64 -18.47 9.36
N ALA A 184 14.46 -18.33 8.75
CA ALA A 184 13.42 -17.41 9.24
C ALA A 184 12.98 -17.79 10.67
N ARG A 185 12.81 -19.09 10.98
CA ARG A 185 12.47 -19.53 12.32
C ARG A 185 13.58 -19.23 13.32
N ALA A 186 14.83 -19.46 12.96
CA ALA A 186 15.98 -19.12 13.80
C ALA A 186 16.06 -17.62 14.10
N GLN A 187 15.86 -16.76 13.09
CA GLN A 187 15.83 -15.30 13.26
C GLN A 187 14.71 -14.83 14.21
N LEU A 188 13.60 -15.56 14.25
CA LEU A 188 12.46 -15.29 15.12
C LEU A 188 12.55 -15.97 16.50
N GLY A 189 13.64 -16.69 16.77
CA GLY A 189 13.82 -17.45 18.03
C GLY A 189 12.85 -18.62 18.18
N LEU A 190 12.32 -19.13 17.07
CA LEU A 190 11.41 -20.29 17.06
C LEU A 190 12.17 -21.60 16.89
N PRO A 191 11.68 -22.70 17.50
CA PRO A 191 12.25 -24.02 17.24
C PRO A 191 12.08 -24.41 15.75
N ASP A 192 13.04 -25.17 15.21
CA ASP A 192 12.99 -25.64 13.81
C ASP A 192 11.71 -26.39 13.48
N GLN A 193 11.24 -27.17 14.43
CA GLN A 193 9.99 -27.93 14.34
C GLN A 193 8.94 -27.33 15.28
N GLY A 194 7.69 -27.50 14.93
CA GLY A 194 6.57 -27.00 15.71
C GLY A 194 5.52 -26.31 14.86
N LYS A 195 4.35 -26.16 15.44
CA LYS A 195 3.23 -25.47 14.83
C LYS A 195 3.29 -24.00 15.21
N LEU A 196 3.10 -23.15 14.23
CA LEU A 196 3.03 -21.71 14.40
C LEU A 196 1.71 -21.19 13.83
N LEU A 197 0.96 -20.46 14.64
CA LEU A 197 -0.20 -19.69 14.23
C LEU A 197 0.20 -18.21 14.15
N LEU A 198 0.10 -17.63 12.97
CA LEU A 198 0.30 -16.22 12.76
C LEU A 198 -1.06 -15.52 12.74
N LEU A 199 -1.28 -14.59 13.67
CA LEU A 199 -2.46 -13.74 13.67
C LEU A 199 -2.13 -12.43 12.96
N LEU A 200 -2.85 -12.13 11.87
CA LEU A 200 -2.72 -10.89 11.12
C LEU A 200 -3.82 -9.91 11.53
N PRO A 201 -3.60 -9.08 12.57
CA PRO A 201 -4.71 -8.38 13.21
C PRO A 201 -5.22 -7.22 12.40
N ALA A 202 -4.33 -6.41 11.82
CA ALA A 202 -4.79 -5.17 11.22
C ALA A 202 -3.70 -4.33 10.57
N SER A 203 -4.11 -3.56 9.60
CA SER A 203 -3.41 -2.38 9.10
C SER A 203 -4.09 -1.06 9.53
N ARG A 204 -5.28 -1.13 10.15
CA ARG A 204 -6.12 0.02 10.52
C ARG A 204 -6.68 -0.09 11.95
N PRO A 205 -6.88 1.03 12.68
CA PRO A 205 -7.38 1.00 14.06
C PRO A 205 -8.73 0.28 14.24
N GLN A 206 -9.62 0.40 13.25
CA GLN A 206 -10.93 -0.25 13.30
C GLN A 206 -10.81 -1.78 13.20
N GLU A 207 -9.93 -2.27 12.35
CA GLU A 207 -9.66 -3.71 12.22
C GLU A 207 -9.15 -4.27 13.55
N LEU A 208 -8.22 -3.56 14.21
CA LEU A 208 -7.76 -3.90 15.56
C LEU A 208 -8.93 -4.02 16.54
N ARG A 209 -9.81 -3.03 16.56
CA ARG A 209 -10.95 -2.99 17.48
C ARG A 209 -11.91 -4.17 17.28
N TYR A 210 -12.19 -4.55 16.04
CA TYR A 210 -13.23 -5.54 15.73
C TYR A 210 -12.69 -6.95 15.53
N LEU A 211 -11.48 -7.09 14.96
CA LEU A 211 -10.92 -8.42 14.63
C LEU A 211 -10.09 -9.00 15.77
N MET A 212 -9.35 -8.17 16.52
CA MET A 212 -8.46 -8.70 17.56
C MET A 212 -9.17 -9.56 18.62
N PRO A 213 -10.31 -9.15 19.18
CA PRO A 213 -11.00 -9.99 20.18
C PRO A 213 -11.33 -11.39 19.66
N VAL A 214 -11.79 -11.48 18.42
CA VAL A 214 -12.16 -12.75 17.78
C VAL A 214 -10.91 -13.60 17.49
N LEU A 215 -9.84 -13.00 16.97
CA LEU A 215 -8.58 -13.69 16.68
C LEU A 215 -7.92 -14.22 17.96
N VAL A 216 -7.93 -13.44 19.02
CA VAL A 216 -7.38 -13.82 20.33
C VAL A 216 -8.18 -14.98 20.94
N GLU A 217 -9.50 -14.92 20.92
CA GLU A 217 -10.34 -16.03 21.41
C GLU A 217 -10.11 -17.31 20.61
N ALA A 218 -10.00 -17.21 19.28
CA ALA A 218 -9.70 -18.36 18.44
C ALA A 218 -8.32 -18.97 18.79
N ALA A 219 -7.31 -18.12 18.98
CA ALA A 219 -5.96 -18.57 19.37
C ALA A 219 -5.97 -19.27 20.73
N LEU A 220 -6.68 -18.74 21.74
CA LEU A 220 -6.85 -19.37 23.04
C LEU A 220 -7.45 -20.77 22.94
N ARG A 221 -8.54 -20.90 22.21
CA ARG A 221 -9.21 -22.20 21.99
C ARG A 221 -8.31 -23.22 21.29
N LEU A 222 -7.47 -22.76 20.36
CA LEU A 222 -6.49 -23.61 19.67
C LEU A 222 -5.38 -24.04 20.62
N GLN A 223 -4.82 -23.14 21.43
CA GLN A 223 -3.78 -23.47 22.42
C GLN A 223 -4.29 -24.39 23.54
N GLN A 224 -5.56 -24.30 23.93
CA GLN A 224 -6.19 -25.25 24.85
C GLN A 224 -6.23 -26.71 24.28
N ARG A 225 -6.40 -26.84 22.95
CA ARG A 225 -6.40 -28.15 22.27
C ARG A 225 -4.98 -28.63 21.95
N ASP A 226 -4.06 -27.70 21.69
CA ASP A 226 -2.67 -28.02 21.38
C ASP A 226 -1.75 -27.03 22.14
N PRO A 227 -1.31 -27.41 23.35
CA PRO A 227 -0.43 -26.56 24.16
C PRO A 227 0.95 -26.30 23.55
N SER A 228 1.33 -27.07 22.51
CA SER A 228 2.59 -26.87 21.78
C SER A 228 2.49 -25.81 20.68
N LEU A 229 1.29 -25.26 20.45
CA LEU A 229 1.08 -24.25 19.43
C LEU A 229 1.70 -22.91 19.83
N ASP A 230 2.67 -22.46 19.07
CA ASP A 230 3.18 -21.09 19.17
C ASP A 230 2.24 -20.12 18.43
N VAL A 231 1.98 -18.98 19.04
CA VAL A 231 1.15 -17.93 18.43
C VAL A 231 1.95 -16.66 18.32
N MET A 232 1.97 -16.07 17.14
CA MET A 232 2.69 -14.82 16.87
C MET A 232 1.76 -13.77 16.26
N VAL A 233 2.00 -12.52 16.63
CA VAL A 233 1.27 -11.35 16.10
C VAL A 233 2.29 -10.36 15.57
N PRO A 234 2.33 -10.10 14.25
CA PRO A 234 3.18 -9.07 13.71
C PRO A 234 2.58 -7.68 13.97
N ALA A 235 3.35 -6.81 14.60
CA ALA A 235 3.03 -5.38 14.68
C ALA A 235 3.53 -4.70 13.40
N GLY A 236 2.71 -4.60 12.39
CA GLY A 236 3.07 -4.01 11.09
C GLY A 236 3.35 -2.51 11.13
N LEU A 237 2.95 -1.82 12.21
CA LEU A 237 3.20 -0.40 12.44
C LEU A 237 3.47 -0.20 13.93
N GLU A 238 4.50 0.58 14.26
CA GLU A 238 4.90 0.89 15.63
C GLU A 238 3.73 1.39 16.50
N ARG A 239 2.87 2.23 15.94
CA ARG A 239 1.67 2.76 16.64
C ARG A 239 0.68 1.68 17.10
N PHE A 240 0.75 0.47 16.55
CA PHE A 240 -0.12 -0.65 16.93
C PHE A 240 0.52 -1.59 17.96
N GLU A 241 1.80 -1.43 18.26
CA GLU A 241 2.51 -2.31 19.17
C GLU A 241 1.90 -2.27 20.58
N GLN A 242 1.75 -1.09 21.14
CA GLN A 242 1.21 -0.95 22.50
C GLN A 242 -0.26 -1.40 22.60
N PRO A 243 -1.18 -0.99 21.72
CA PRO A 243 -2.55 -1.52 21.73
C PRO A 243 -2.64 -3.05 21.57
N LEU A 244 -1.75 -3.63 20.74
CA LEU A 244 -1.68 -5.08 20.59
C LEU A 244 -1.21 -5.76 21.87
N ARG A 245 -0.14 -5.27 22.50
CA ARG A 245 0.37 -5.77 23.78
C ARG A 245 -0.71 -5.77 24.87
N GLU A 246 -1.43 -4.68 25.00
CA GLU A 246 -2.51 -4.53 25.98
C GLU A 246 -3.65 -5.52 25.72
N ALA A 247 -4.11 -5.63 24.48
CA ALA A 247 -5.17 -6.57 24.10
C ALA A 247 -4.76 -8.03 24.37
N LEU A 248 -3.51 -8.38 24.10
CA LEU A 248 -2.96 -9.72 24.27
C LEU A 248 -2.74 -10.06 25.75
N ALA A 249 -2.21 -9.13 26.53
CA ALA A 249 -1.99 -9.30 27.97
C ALA A 249 -3.33 -9.50 28.71
N ALA A 250 -4.36 -8.72 28.35
CA ALA A 250 -5.69 -8.84 28.93
C ALA A 250 -6.35 -10.22 28.66
N ALA A 251 -5.95 -10.88 27.59
CA ALA A 251 -6.53 -12.16 27.18
C ALA A 251 -5.83 -13.40 27.79
N GLY A 252 -4.64 -13.25 28.42
CA GLY A 252 -3.90 -14.36 29.02
C GLY A 252 -3.37 -15.38 28.00
N VAL A 253 -3.25 -15.02 26.74
CA VAL A 253 -2.71 -15.86 25.67
C VAL A 253 -1.19 -15.89 25.79
N ARG A 254 -0.58 -17.07 25.70
CA ARG A 254 0.86 -17.19 25.56
C ARG A 254 1.26 -16.81 24.14
N LEU A 255 1.70 -15.58 23.95
CA LEU A 255 1.98 -15.00 22.66
C LEU A 255 3.38 -14.41 22.61
N SER A 256 4.03 -14.58 21.47
CA SER A 256 5.19 -13.78 21.08
C SER A 256 4.73 -12.63 20.18
N LEU A 257 4.87 -11.40 20.66
CA LEU A 257 4.70 -10.23 19.82
C LEU A 257 6.00 -10.05 19.03
N ILE A 258 5.91 -10.14 17.71
CA ILE A 258 7.03 -9.79 16.85
C ILE A 258 6.81 -8.34 16.42
N HIS A 259 7.74 -7.49 16.80
CA HIS A 259 7.90 -6.22 16.14
C HIS A 259 8.47 -6.52 14.74
N ILE A 260 7.61 -6.50 13.72
CA ILE A 260 8.08 -6.30 12.36
C ILE A 260 8.39 -4.80 12.28
N SER A 261 9.50 -4.38 12.87
CA SER A 261 10.20 -3.23 12.35
C SER A 261 10.27 -3.48 10.85
N GLU A 262 9.93 -2.49 10.05
CA GLU A 262 10.11 -2.48 8.60
C GLU A 262 11.31 -3.34 8.24
N PRO A 263 11.21 -4.16 7.16
CA PRO A 263 12.29 -5.07 6.84
C PRO A 263 13.56 -4.30 7.07
N THR A 264 14.20 -4.64 8.17
CA THR A 264 15.47 -4.08 8.58
C THR A 264 16.22 -3.98 7.31
N ARG A 265 16.57 -2.78 6.93
CA ARG A 265 17.43 -2.51 5.79
C ARG A 265 18.21 -3.75 5.50
N LEU A 266 17.74 -4.55 4.56
CA LEU A 266 18.63 -5.43 3.87
C LEU A 266 19.64 -4.43 3.33
N SER A 267 20.71 -4.28 4.08
CA SER A 267 21.94 -3.69 3.61
C SER A 267 22.17 -4.41 2.31
N VAL A 268 21.78 -3.73 1.27
CA VAL A 268 22.06 -4.11 -0.08
C VAL A 268 23.57 -4.06 -0.19
N ILE A 269 24.15 -5.22 -0.23
CA ILE A 269 25.43 -5.39 -0.88
C ILE A 269 25.21 -5.34 -2.38
#